data_5be169dd7a064039c644defe2034aade
#
_entry.id   5be169dd7a064039c644defe2034aade
#
_cell.length_a   1.000
_cell.length_b   1.000
_cell.length_c   1.000
_cell.angle_alpha   90.00
_cell.angle_beta   90.00
_cell.angle_gamma   90.00
#
_symmetry.space_group_name_H-M   'P 1'
#
loop_
_entity.id
_entity.type
_entity.pdbx_description
1 polymer ?
#
loop_
_entity_poly.entity_id
_entity_poly.type
_entity_poly.pdbx_seq_one_letter_code
_entity_poly.pdbx_strand_id
1 'polypeptide(L)'
;APFSGRIGRNQASVGTLVSVAGTVLNTLVQLDPIYVTFNPSETDLVQIEQAKANGPIAVDVLLPGETEPSQKGQLTFIDNTIDHSTGTITARATIGNAKFALLPGQYVRVRLHVKQQPNTLMVPQVALGSSQLGKYLYVLGKDNTVDQKLVSLGPTDGDLISVTSGISETDQVISGNLQNIGPGMPVSPL
;
A
#
# COMPACT_ATOMS: atom_id res chain seq x y z
N ALA A 1 13.33 23.84 -25.79
CA ALA A 1 12.42 23.48 -24.69
C ALA A 1 13.15 23.69 -23.34
N PRO A 2 12.50 24.16 -22.28
CA PRO A 2 13.16 24.42 -21.00
C PRO A 2 13.49 23.11 -20.21
N PHE A 3 12.89 22.00 -20.60
CA PHE A 3 13.10 20.68 -20.00
C PHE A 3 12.85 19.56 -21.02
N SER A 4 13.31 18.37 -20.71
CA SER A 4 13.04 17.16 -21.50
C SER A 4 11.65 16.62 -21.19
N GLY A 5 10.90 16.24 -22.24
CA GLY A 5 9.56 15.72 -22.06
C GLY A 5 8.96 15.23 -23.38
N ARG A 6 7.72 14.76 -23.30
CA ARG A 6 6.94 14.31 -24.46
C ARG A 6 6.06 15.43 -24.98
N ILE A 7 6.16 15.68 -26.29
CA ILE A 7 5.33 16.67 -27.00
C ILE A 7 3.98 16.01 -27.33
N GLY A 8 2.91 16.73 -27.07
CA GLY A 8 1.55 16.34 -27.45
C GLY A 8 1.24 16.64 -28.94
N ARG A 9 -0.03 16.59 -29.30
CA ARG A 9 -0.48 16.93 -30.63
C ARG A 9 -0.37 18.43 -30.90
N ASN A 10 -0.13 18.81 -32.12
CA ASN A 10 -0.20 20.23 -32.56
C ASN A 10 -1.63 20.76 -32.36
N GLN A 11 -1.73 21.95 -31.80
CA GLN A 11 -2.99 22.67 -31.60
C GLN A 11 -3.19 23.80 -32.63
N ALA A 12 -2.12 24.15 -33.37
CA ALA A 12 -2.17 25.11 -34.46
C ALA A 12 -1.93 24.41 -35.80
N SER A 13 -2.70 24.77 -36.82
CA SER A 13 -2.56 24.28 -38.18
C SER A 13 -1.71 25.27 -39.02
N VAL A 14 -1.24 24.80 -40.18
CA VAL A 14 -0.57 25.71 -41.18
C VAL A 14 -1.56 26.79 -41.58
N GLY A 15 -1.12 28.05 -41.47
CA GLY A 15 -1.96 29.23 -41.73
C GLY A 15 -2.65 29.80 -40.48
N THR A 16 -2.52 29.20 -39.32
CA THR A 16 -3.02 29.78 -38.05
C THR A 16 -2.20 31.04 -37.73
N LEU A 17 -2.89 32.15 -37.46
CA LEU A 17 -2.26 33.36 -36.96
C LEU A 17 -1.75 33.14 -35.54
N VAL A 18 -0.44 33.19 -35.37
CA VAL A 18 0.22 33.04 -34.06
C VAL A 18 0.40 34.42 -33.43
N SER A 19 -0.22 34.63 -32.27
CA SER A 19 -0.09 35.84 -31.49
C SER A 19 0.85 35.65 -30.31
N VAL A 20 1.66 36.65 -30.00
CA VAL A 20 2.53 36.71 -28.82
C VAL A 20 1.73 36.64 -27.53
N ALA A 21 0.45 37.01 -27.59
CA ALA A 21 -0.47 37.07 -26.44
C ALA A 21 -1.13 35.72 -26.03
N GLY A 22 -0.72 34.56 -26.58
CA GLY A 22 -1.15 33.30 -26.02
C GLY A 22 -1.71 32.24 -26.99
N THR A 23 -1.21 32.15 -28.23
CA THR A 23 -1.54 30.98 -29.05
C THR A 23 -0.77 29.76 -28.57
N VAL A 24 -1.49 28.75 -28.02
CA VAL A 24 -0.89 27.48 -27.64
C VAL A 24 -0.61 26.66 -28.90
N LEU A 25 0.66 26.39 -29.17
CA LEU A 25 1.10 25.60 -30.32
C LEU A 25 1.11 24.11 -30.02
N ASN A 26 1.58 23.77 -28.82
CA ASN A 26 1.73 22.38 -28.35
C ASN A 26 1.84 22.34 -26.84
N THR A 27 1.68 21.15 -26.26
CA THR A 27 1.90 20.91 -24.84
C THR A 27 3.11 20.00 -24.67
N LEU A 28 4.09 20.45 -23.90
CA LEU A 28 5.24 19.63 -23.48
C LEU A 28 5.01 19.15 -22.06
N VAL A 29 5.07 17.84 -21.83
CA VAL A 29 4.86 17.23 -20.52
C VAL A 29 6.09 16.44 -20.11
N GLN A 30 6.60 16.72 -18.91
CA GLN A 30 7.65 15.91 -18.29
C GLN A 30 7.03 14.61 -17.79
N LEU A 31 7.57 13.48 -18.25
CA LEU A 31 7.08 12.15 -17.87
C LEU A 31 7.98 11.42 -16.88
N ASP A 32 9.23 11.83 -16.76
CA ASP A 32 10.21 11.26 -15.83
C ASP A 32 11.04 12.39 -15.20
N PRO A 33 11.04 12.53 -13.85
CA PRO A 33 10.12 11.85 -12.94
C PRO A 33 8.66 12.28 -13.11
N ILE A 34 7.72 11.41 -12.73
CA ILE A 34 6.30 11.72 -12.67
C ILE A 34 5.85 11.91 -11.23
N TYR A 35 4.85 12.76 -11.02
CA TYR A 35 4.26 12.99 -9.70
C TYR A 35 2.93 12.26 -9.57
N VAL A 36 2.77 11.59 -8.44
CA VAL A 36 1.50 10.98 -8.05
C VAL A 36 0.94 11.77 -6.87
N THR A 37 -0.24 12.37 -7.05
CA THR A 37 -0.94 13.11 -6.02
C THR A 37 -2.05 12.24 -5.43
N PHE A 38 -2.17 12.22 -4.11
CA PHE A 38 -3.18 11.48 -3.39
C PHE A 38 -3.56 12.22 -2.11
N ASN A 39 -4.68 11.84 -1.51
CA ASN A 39 -5.29 12.57 -0.41
C ASN A 39 -5.50 11.63 0.79
N PRO A 40 -4.49 11.45 1.67
CA PRO A 40 -4.66 10.70 2.90
C PRO A 40 -5.59 11.43 3.88
N SER A 41 -6.23 10.67 4.77
CA SER A 41 -7.07 11.23 5.82
C SER A 41 -6.24 11.92 6.91
N GLU A 42 -6.88 12.79 7.69
CA GLU A 42 -6.25 13.41 8.86
C GLU A 42 -5.75 12.37 9.87
N THR A 43 -6.45 11.24 10.02
CA THR A 43 -6.03 10.14 10.91
C THR A 43 -4.74 9.45 10.41
N ASP A 44 -4.57 9.33 9.10
CA ASP A 44 -3.36 8.75 8.51
C ASP A 44 -2.17 9.70 8.60
N LEU A 45 -2.43 11.02 8.61
CA LEU A 45 -1.40 12.04 8.70
C LEU A 45 -0.49 11.86 9.92
N VAL A 46 -1.04 11.51 11.07
CA VAL A 46 -0.27 11.28 12.30
C VAL A 46 0.77 10.17 12.09
N GLN A 47 0.38 9.08 11.44
CA GLN A 47 1.29 7.97 11.14
C GLN A 47 2.34 8.35 10.09
N ILE A 48 1.94 9.12 9.08
CA ILE A 48 2.83 9.63 8.04
C ILE A 48 3.89 10.57 8.63
N GLU A 49 3.50 11.49 9.51
CA GLU A 49 4.44 12.42 10.18
C GLU A 49 5.41 11.68 11.11
N GLN A 50 4.93 10.67 11.85
CA GLN A 50 5.79 9.82 12.67
C GLN A 50 6.79 9.02 11.81
N ALA A 51 6.34 8.50 10.68
CA ALA A 51 7.21 7.79 9.74
C ALA A 51 8.27 8.71 9.13
N LYS A 52 7.86 9.93 8.74
CA LYS A 52 8.75 10.95 8.16
C LYS A 52 9.86 11.37 9.11
N ALA A 53 9.58 11.41 10.42
CA ALA A 53 10.60 11.69 11.44
C ALA A 53 11.70 10.61 11.49
N ASN A 54 11.39 9.38 11.07
CA ASN A 54 12.33 8.26 11.04
C ASN A 54 13.06 8.11 9.69
N GLY A 55 12.69 8.90 8.68
CA GLY A 55 13.34 8.88 7.37
C GLY A 55 12.40 9.05 6.18
N PRO A 56 12.90 8.89 4.96
CA PRO A 56 12.09 9.00 3.75
C PRO A 56 11.06 7.86 3.67
N ILE A 57 9.83 8.21 3.34
CA ILE A 57 8.74 7.25 3.21
C ILE A 57 8.73 6.71 1.79
N ALA A 58 8.93 5.39 1.65
CA ALA A 58 8.80 4.69 0.38
C ALA A 58 7.32 4.61 -0.04
N VAL A 59 7.10 4.74 -1.35
CA VAL A 59 5.78 4.72 -1.96
C VAL A 59 5.79 3.74 -3.12
N ASP A 60 4.86 2.80 -3.09
CA ASP A 60 4.59 1.89 -4.18
C ASP A 60 3.37 2.37 -4.97
N VAL A 61 3.46 2.27 -6.29
CA VAL A 61 2.38 2.60 -7.22
C VAL A 61 1.96 1.34 -7.96
N LEU A 62 0.65 1.06 -7.92
CA LEU A 62 0.02 -0.07 -8.58
C LEU A 62 -0.97 0.44 -9.63
N LEU A 63 -0.92 -0.12 -10.82
CA LEU A 63 -1.93 0.10 -11.84
C LEU A 63 -3.21 -0.69 -11.51
N PRO A 64 -4.38 -0.27 -12.02
CA PRO A 64 -5.61 -1.02 -11.84
C PRO A 64 -5.46 -2.47 -12.34
N GLY A 65 -5.77 -3.43 -11.47
CA GLY A 65 -5.67 -4.87 -11.77
C GLY A 65 -4.34 -5.52 -11.39
N GLU A 66 -3.33 -4.74 -11.00
CA GLU A 66 -2.05 -5.27 -10.51
C GLU A 66 -2.12 -5.58 -9.00
N THR A 67 -1.48 -6.67 -8.60
CA THR A 67 -1.28 -7.07 -7.20
C THR A 67 0.10 -6.67 -6.69
N GLU A 68 1.08 -6.65 -7.59
CA GLU A 68 2.45 -6.23 -7.30
C GLU A 68 2.69 -4.78 -7.76
N PRO A 69 3.55 -4.03 -7.05
CA PRO A 69 3.83 -2.65 -7.41
C PRO A 69 4.61 -2.57 -8.72
N SER A 70 4.05 -1.87 -9.71
CA SER A 70 4.69 -1.65 -11.01
C SER A 70 5.78 -0.57 -10.95
N GLN A 71 5.65 0.39 -10.05
CA GLN A 71 6.62 1.48 -9.89
C GLN A 71 6.82 1.80 -8.40
N LYS A 72 8.01 2.31 -8.08
CA LYS A 72 8.39 2.73 -6.72
C LYS A 72 8.91 4.16 -6.71
N GLY A 73 8.72 4.84 -5.60
CA GLY A 73 9.21 6.18 -5.40
C GLY A 73 9.21 6.59 -3.94
N GLN A 74 9.16 7.88 -3.69
CA GLN A 74 9.22 8.44 -2.34
C GLN A 74 8.19 9.55 -2.17
N LEU A 75 7.65 9.66 -0.96
CA LEU A 75 6.84 10.80 -0.55
C LEU A 75 7.72 12.05 -0.46
N THR A 76 7.43 13.05 -1.29
CA THR A 76 8.25 14.27 -1.39
C THR A 76 7.57 15.52 -0.89
N PHE A 77 6.24 15.50 -0.81
CA PHE A 77 5.48 16.68 -0.39
C PHE A 77 4.22 16.28 0.37
N ILE A 78 3.92 17.02 1.42
CA ILE A 78 2.65 17.02 2.14
C ILE A 78 2.24 18.47 2.27
N ASP A 79 1.01 18.79 1.96
CA ASP A 79 0.47 20.15 2.07
C ASP A 79 0.45 20.61 3.54
N ASN A 80 0.33 21.89 3.75
CA ASN A 80 0.22 22.50 5.07
C ASN A 80 -1.22 22.81 5.49
N THR A 81 -2.20 22.44 4.66
CA THR A 81 -3.61 22.73 4.89
C THR A 81 -4.45 21.48 4.65
N ILE A 82 -5.34 21.21 5.61
CA ILE A 82 -6.35 20.15 5.51
C ILE A 82 -7.59 20.72 4.83
N ASP A 83 -8.12 19.99 3.87
CA ASP A 83 -9.43 20.32 3.28
C ASP A 83 -10.52 19.89 4.27
N HIS A 84 -11.13 20.87 4.92
CA HIS A 84 -12.18 20.65 5.93
C HIS A 84 -13.45 20.00 5.36
N SER A 85 -13.68 20.09 4.05
CA SER A 85 -14.88 19.50 3.42
C SER A 85 -14.76 17.99 3.28
N THR A 86 -13.54 17.47 3.11
CA THR A 86 -13.23 16.05 2.90
C THR A 86 -12.49 15.41 4.08
N GLY A 87 -11.94 16.22 5.00
CA GLY A 87 -11.09 15.72 6.09
C GLY A 87 -9.78 15.10 5.60
N THR A 88 -9.27 15.56 4.45
CA THR A 88 -8.06 15.01 3.82
C THR A 88 -7.00 16.08 3.59
N ILE A 89 -5.77 15.65 3.42
CA ILE A 89 -4.63 16.51 3.08
C ILE A 89 -4.04 16.08 1.75
N THR A 90 -3.55 17.03 0.95
CA THR A 90 -2.90 16.71 -0.30
C THR A 90 -1.45 16.26 -0.05
N ALA A 91 -1.11 15.09 -0.57
CA ALA A 91 0.24 14.57 -0.55
C ALA A 91 0.72 14.23 -1.97
N ARG A 92 2.03 14.29 -2.20
CA ARG A 92 2.63 14.02 -3.50
C ARG A 92 3.88 13.16 -3.35
N ALA A 93 3.92 12.09 -4.14
CA ALA A 93 5.09 11.24 -4.29
C ALA A 93 5.77 11.51 -5.63
N THR A 94 7.09 11.41 -5.64
CA THR A 94 7.91 11.44 -6.84
C THR A 94 8.27 10.03 -7.24
N ILE A 95 7.93 9.64 -8.45
CA ILE A 95 8.08 8.29 -8.99
C ILE A 95 8.98 8.34 -10.23
N GLY A 96 9.97 7.46 -10.28
CA GLY A 96 10.74 7.24 -11.51
C GLY A 96 9.88 6.57 -12.57
N ASN A 97 9.89 7.10 -13.78
CA ASN A 97 9.06 6.62 -14.89
C ASN A 97 9.86 6.50 -16.19
N ALA A 98 11.09 6.00 -16.10
CA ALA A 98 12.02 5.89 -17.23
C ALA A 98 11.47 5.07 -18.42
N LYS A 99 10.55 4.12 -18.14
CA LYS A 99 9.88 3.29 -19.17
C LYS A 99 8.59 3.92 -19.69
N PHE A 100 8.20 5.10 -19.19
CA PHE A 100 6.96 5.79 -19.55
C PHE A 100 5.69 4.96 -19.37
N ALA A 101 5.70 4.06 -18.37
CA ALA A 101 4.57 3.19 -18.06
C ALA A 101 3.39 3.96 -17.45
N LEU A 102 3.68 5.04 -16.73
CA LEU A 102 2.67 5.93 -16.16
C LEU A 102 2.46 7.15 -17.05
N LEU A 103 1.21 7.53 -17.24
CA LEU A 103 0.81 8.71 -17.99
C LEU A 103 0.07 9.71 -17.07
N PRO A 104 0.23 11.02 -17.28
CA PRO A 104 -0.53 12.03 -16.56
C PRO A 104 -2.04 11.85 -16.76
N GLY A 105 -2.79 12.01 -15.66
CA GLY A 105 -4.25 11.79 -15.65
C GLY A 105 -4.68 10.35 -15.47
N GLN A 106 -3.74 9.40 -15.36
CA GLN A 106 -4.04 8.00 -15.10
C GLN A 106 -4.37 7.81 -13.63
N TYR A 107 -5.40 7.00 -13.36
CA TYR A 107 -5.72 6.56 -12.01
C TYR A 107 -4.79 5.44 -11.57
N VAL A 108 -4.25 5.55 -10.36
CA VAL A 108 -3.34 4.57 -9.78
C VAL A 108 -3.70 4.32 -8.31
N ARG A 109 -3.33 3.16 -7.80
CA ARG A 109 -3.39 2.85 -6.37
C ARG A 109 -2.04 3.13 -5.73
N VAL A 110 -2.04 3.81 -4.59
CA VAL A 110 -0.84 4.20 -3.85
C VAL A 110 -0.78 3.41 -2.54
N ARG A 111 0.38 2.84 -2.25
CA ARG A 111 0.70 2.18 -0.98
C ARG A 111 1.88 2.90 -0.34
N LEU A 112 1.70 3.43 0.87
CA LEU A 112 2.77 4.08 1.64
C LEU A 112 3.33 3.10 2.67
N HIS A 113 4.65 3.05 2.80
CA HIS A 113 5.33 2.26 3.82
C HIS A 113 5.59 3.13 5.05
N VAL A 114 4.57 3.34 5.87
CA VAL A 114 4.63 4.23 7.04
C VAL A 114 5.18 3.56 8.29
N LYS A 115 5.17 2.22 8.35
CA LYS A 115 5.67 1.47 9.49
C LYS A 115 6.32 0.16 9.05
N GLN A 116 7.56 -0.04 9.44
CA GLN A 116 8.17 -1.36 9.44
C GLN A 116 8.08 -1.90 10.87
N GLN A 117 7.44 -3.04 11.05
CA GLN A 117 7.45 -3.78 12.30
C GLN A 117 8.36 -5.01 12.10
N PRO A 118 9.67 -4.89 12.41
CA PRO A 118 10.54 -6.05 12.37
C PRO A 118 10.07 -7.07 13.42
N ASN A 119 10.25 -8.35 13.13
CA ASN A 119 9.90 -9.45 14.03
C ASN A 119 8.40 -9.58 14.36
N THR A 120 7.53 -9.21 13.43
CA THR A 120 6.09 -9.44 13.58
C THR A 120 5.76 -10.84 13.07
N LEU A 121 5.09 -11.63 13.91
CA LEU A 121 4.59 -12.95 13.50
C LEU A 121 3.46 -12.78 12.49
N MET A 122 3.62 -13.40 11.34
CA MET A 122 2.63 -13.36 10.26
C MET A 122 2.04 -14.76 10.07
N VAL A 123 0.71 -14.83 9.97
CA VAL A 123 0.01 -16.09 9.73
C VAL A 123 -0.91 -15.97 8.52
N PRO A 124 -1.13 -17.05 7.75
CA PRO A 124 -2.11 -17.04 6.67
C PRO A 124 -3.51 -16.72 7.20
N GLN A 125 -4.25 -15.84 6.52
CA GLN A 125 -5.61 -15.48 6.92
C GLN A 125 -6.55 -16.70 6.98
N VAL A 126 -6.29 -17.71 6.14
CA VAL A 126 -7.05 -18.96 6.12
C VAL A 126 -6.90 -19.79 7.41
N ALA A 127 -5.87 -19.53 8.22
CA ALA A 127 -5.67 -20.19 9.50
C ALA A 127 -6.51 -19.60 10.64
N LEU A 128 -7.16 -18.46 10.43
CA LEU A 128 -7.91 -17.75 11.45
C LEU A 128 -9.30 -18.36 11.66
N GLY A 129 -9.57 -18.71 12.91
CA GLY A 129 -10.92 -18.99 13.39
C GLY A 129 -11.57 -17.77 14.05
N SER A 130 -12.89 -17.81 14.16
CA SER A 130 -13.70 -16.78 14.82
C SER A 130 -14.63 -17.43 15.82
N SER A 131 -14.63 -16.93 17.07
CA SER A 131 -15.53 -17.36 18.12
C SER A 131 -16.23 -16.17 18.77
N GLN A 132 -17.13 -16.43 19.70
CA GLN A 132 -17.77 -15.37 20.50
C GLN A 132 -16.77 -14.62 21.40
N LEU A 133 -15.64 -15.27 21.75
CA LEU A 133 -14.57 -14.69 22.57
C LEU A 133 -13.56 -13.88 21.76
N GLY A 134 -13.60 -13.97 20.41
CA GLY A 134 -12.68 -13.24 19.52
C GLY A 134 -12.07 -14.14 18.43
N LYS A 135 -11.01 -13.63 17.83
CA LYS A 135 -10.23 -14.37 16.83
C LYS A 135 -9.28 -15.34 17.53
N TYR A 136 -9.10 -16.51 16.91
CA TYR A 136 -8.21 -17.54 17.45
C TYR A 136 -7.44 -18.25 16.33
N LEU A 137 -6.37 -18.91 16.73
CA LEU A 137 -5.60 -19.84 15.90
C LEU A 137 -5.57 -21.21 16.56
N TYR A 138 -5.55 -22.24 15.74
CA TYR A 138 -5.19 -23.57 16.21
C TYR A 138 -3.68 -23.75 16.07
N VAL A 139 -3.06 -24.18 17.15
CA VAL A 139 -1.63 -24.47 17.22
C VAL A 139 -1.42 -25.92 17.65
N LEU A 140 -0.30 -26.49 17.23
CA LEU A 140 0.08 -27.83 17.66
C LEU A 140 0.58 -27.78 19.10
N GLY A 141 -0.16 -28.42 20.00
CA GLY A 141 0.19 -28.55 21.39
C GLY A 141 1.12 -29.73 21.66
N LYS A 142 1.37 -30.02 22.94
CA LYS A 142 2.10 -31.20 23.37
C LYS A 142 1.32 -32.46 22.98
N ASP A 143 2.04 -33.51 22.64
CA ASP A 143 1.45 -34.82 22.28
C ASP A 143 0.63 -34.78 20.95
N ASN A 144 0.97 -33.86 20.03
CA ASN A 144 0.28 -33.67 18.75
C ASN A 144 -1.23 -33.42 18.90
N THR A 145 -1.63 -32.72 19.93
CA THR A 145 -3.02 -32.28 20.13
C THR A 145 -3.23 -30.86 19.67
N VAL A 146 -4.47 -30.51 19.28
CA VAL A 146 -4.85 -29.16 18.87
C VAL A 146 -5.10 -28.29 20.09
N ASP A 147 -4.35 -27.20 20.22
CA ASP A 147 -4.60 -26.14 21.19
C ASP A 147 -5.21 -24.92 20.51
N GLN A 148 -6.21 -24.31 21.15
CA GLN A 148 -6.83 -23.08 20.68
C GLN A 148 -6.24 -21.89 21.44
N LYS A 149 -5.61 -20.96 20.71
CA LYS A 149 -5.07 -19.71 21.28
C LYS A 149 -5.82 -18.50 20.75
N LEU A 150 -6.38 -17.69 21.65
CA LEU A 150 -6.95 -16.40 21.32
C LEU A 150 -5.82 -15.46 20.90
N VAL A 151 -6.05 -14.71 19.82
CA VAL A 151 -5.03 -13.83 19.24
C VAL A 151 -5.56 -12.43 19.01
N SER A 152 -4.68 -11.45 19.19
CA SER A 152 -4.91 -10.08 18.74
C SER A 152 -4.25 -9.90 17.39
N LEU A 153 -4.99 -9.33 16.46
CA LEU A 153 -4.55 -9.15 15.09
C LEU A 153 -4.07 -7.71 14.85
N GLY A 154 -3.13 -7.56 13.94
CA GLY A 154 -2.66 -6.29 13.44
C GLY A 154 -2.98 -6.14 11.94
N PRO A 155 -2.23 -5.30 11.22
CA PRO A 155 -2.44 -5.07 9.79
C PRO A 155 -2.20 -6.34 8.96
N THR A 156 -2.89 -6.39 7.81
CA THR A 156 -2.73 -7.45 6.81
C THR A 156 -1.70 -7.05 5.75
N ASP A 157 -0.98 -8.03 5.23
CA ASP A 157 -0.10 -7.88 4.08
C ASP A 157 -0.34 -9.04 3.09
N GLY A 158 -1.03 -8.74 2.00
CA GLY A 158 -1.49 -9.75 1.04
C GLY A 158 -2.39 -10.80 1.71
N ASP A 159 -2.01 -12.08 1.62
CA ASP A 159 -2.73 -13.22 2.21
C ASP A 159 -2.35 -13.49 3.67
N LEU A 160 -1.40 -12.73 4.20
CA LEU A 160 -0.93 -12.84 5.56
C LEU A 160 -1.55 -11.77 6.46
N ILE A 161 -1.73 -12.09 7.73
CA ILE A 161 -2.14 -11.15 8.77
C ILE A 161 -1.16 -11.19 9.93
N SER A 162 -0.83 -10.02 10.46
CA SER A 162 0.06 -9.93 11.60
C SER A 162 -0.68 -10.31 12.89
N VAL A 163 0.03 -11.01 13.78
CA VAL A 163 -0.44 -11.36 15.11
C VAL A 163 0.38 -10.59 16.12
N THR A 164 -0.28 -9.71 16.87
CA THR A 164 0.36 -8.83 17.84
C THR A 164 0.50 -9.49 19.23
N SER A 165 -0.36 -10.46 19.52
CA SER A 165 -0.30 -11.22 20.77
C SER A 165 -1.07 -12.54 20.66
N GLY A 166 -0.74 -13.50 21.52
CA GLY A 166 -1.44 -14.78 21.65
C GLY A 166 -0.67 -16.00 21.14
N ILE A 167 0.36 -15.80 20.32
CA ILE A 167 1.27 -16.88 19.85
C ILE A 167 2.73 -16.48 20.04
N SER A 168 3.62 -17.46 20.00
CA SER A 168 5.07 -17.32 20.04
C SER A 168 5.71 -17.84 18.73
N GLU A 169 6.97 -17.47 18.51
CA GLU A 169 7.72 -17.91 17.31
C GLU A 169 7.87 -19.44 17.19
N THR A 170 7.80 -20.14 18.34
CA THR A 170 7.92 -21.59 18.39
C THR A 170 6.61 -22.33 18.16
N ASP A 171 5.48 -21.61 18.11
CA ASP A 171 4.18 -22.24 17.91
C ASP A 171 4.00 -22.66 16.45
N GLN A 172 3.58 -23.88 16.23
CA GLN A 172 3.21 -24.38 14.91
C GLN A 172 1.74 -24.14 14.67
N VAL A 173 1.42 -23.26 13.71
CA VAL A 173 0.05 -22.89 13.39
C VAL A 173 -0.53 -23.86 12.37
N ILE A 174 -1.73 -24.37 12.64
CA ILE A 174 -2.46 -25.27 11.76
C ILE A 174 -3.24 -24.42 10.75
N SER A 175 -2.91 -24.53 9.46
CA SER A 175 -3.54 -23.74 8.39
C SER A 175 -4.51 -24.52 7.50
N GLY A 176 -4.56 -25.84 7.64
CA GLY A 176 -5.40 -26.73 6.83
C GLY A 176 -6.48 -27.45 7.63
N ASN A 177 -7.57 -27.81 6.95
CA ASN A 177 -8.63 -28.69 7.46
C ASN A 177 -9.32 -28.21 8.78
N LEU A 178 -9.37 -26.90 8.98
CA LEU A 178 -9.87 -26.28 10.22
C LEU A 178 -11.32 -26.62 10.55
N GLN A 179 -12.11 -27.03 9.57
CA GLN A 179 -13.53 -27.40 9.76
C GLN A 179 -13.71 -28.74 10.46
N ASN A 180 -12.69 -29.60 10.42
CA ASN A 180 -12.75 -30.98 10.92
C ASN A 180 -11.94 -31.20 12.20
N ILE A 181 -11.33 -30.14 12.73
CA ILE A 181 -10.50 -30.21 13.92
C ILE A 181 -11.08 -29.34 15.04
N GLY A 182 -10.86 -29.74 16.27
CA GLY A 182 -11.28 -29.03 17.47
C GLY A 182 -10.26 -29.15 18.60
N PRO A 183 -10.36 -28.30 19.64
CA PRO A 183 -9.45 -28.32 20.76
C PRO A 183 -9.36 -29.73 21.41
N GLY A 184 -8.14 -30.18 21.70
CA GLY A 184 -7.85 -31.47 22.28
C GLY A 184 -7.84 -32.66 21.30
N MET A 185 -8.16 -32.48 20.04
CA MET A 185 -8.10 -33.55 19.04
C MET A 185 -6.64 -33.87 18.68
N PRO A 186 -6.29 -35.17 18.53
CA PRO A 186 -4.99 -35.56 18.03
C PRO A 186 -4.90 -35.25 16.52
N VAL A 187 -3.79 -34.67 16.07
CA VAL A 187 -3.51 -34.38 14.67
C VAL A 187 -2.14 -34.94 14.29
N SER A 188 -2.00 -35.31 13.03
CA SER A 188 -0.72 -35.72 12.45
C SER A 188 -0.21 -34.57 11.59
N PRO A 189 0.90 -33.91 11.95
CA PRO A 189 1.54 -32.93 11.06
C PRO A 189 1.99 -33.64 9.79
N LEU A 190 1.82 -32.94 8.65
CA LEU A 190 2.30 -33.41 7.35
C LEU A 190 3.78 -33.11 7.19
#